data_1993c1d1b7efb9e8223370232cc7a53c
#
_entry.id   1993c1d1b7efb9e8223370232cc7a53c
#
_cell.length_a   1.000
_cell.length_b   1.000
_cell.length_c   1.000
_cell.angle_alpha   90.00
_cell.angle_beta   90.00
_cell.angle_gamma   90.00
#
_symmetry.space_group_name_H-M   'P 1'
#
loop_
_entity.id
_entity.type
_entity.pdbx_description
1 polymer ?
#
loop_
_entity_poly.entity_id
_entity_poly.type
_entity_poly.pdbx_seq_one_letter_code
_entity_poly.pdbx_strand_id
1 'polypeptide(L)' 'MTEVKQGTLLIDQGKVGIVVRIYKIGATSENESGTQQIHWDESYHIYYSDGTHAYINKSAFDILVITGDIKIL' A
#
# COMPACT_ATOMS: atom_id res chain seq x y z
N MET A 1 8.23 0.50 14.52
CA MET A 1 7.53 0.34 13.23
C MET A 1 7.09 1.70 12.73
N THR A 2 7.43 2.04 11.50
CA THR A 2 7.07 3.34 10.93
C THR A 2 5.64 3.27 10.38
N GLU A 3 4.78 4.15 10.86
CA GLU A 3 3.42 4.26 10.35
C GLU A 3 3.43 5.04 9.03
N VAL A 4 2.82 4.46 8.01
CA VAL A 4 2.67 5.11 6.70
C VAL A 4 1.38 5.90 6.70
N LYS A 5 1.47 7.16 6.30
CA LYS A 5 0.33 8.06 6.23
C LYS A 5 0.44 8.94 4.99
N GLN A 6 -0.60 9.68 4.70
CA GLN A 6 -0.58 10.63 3.60
C GLN A 6 0.56 11.64 3.81
N GLY A 7 1.37 11.83 2.77
CA GLY A 7 2.55 12.68 2.83
C GLY A 7 3.84 11.95 3.17
N THR A 8 3.78 10.66 3.50
CA THR A 8 4.98 9.87 3.77
C THR A 8 5.86 9.80 2.52
N LEU A 9 7.15 10.13 2.68
CA LEU A 9 8.14 10.03 1.62
C LEU A 9 8.83 8.68 1.68
N LEU A 10 9.14 8.14 0.52
CA LEU A 10 9.80 6.85 0.39
C LEU A 10 10.73 6.83 -0.83
N ILE A 11 11.60 5.82 -0.86
CA ILE A 11 12.40 5.48 -2.03
C ILE A 11 12.03 4.06 -2.44
N ASP A 12 11.62 3.90 -3.69
CA ASP A 12 11.23 2.63 -4.27
C ASP A 12 12.13 2.34 -5.46
N GLN A 13 13.07 1.41 -5.30
CA GLN A 13 14.03 1.02 -6.34
C GLN A 13 14.74 2.24 -6.94
N GLY A 14 15.17 3.15 -6.08
CA GLY A 14 15.90 4.35 -6.49
C GLY A 14 15.04 5.54 -6.89
N LYS A 15 13.72 5.39 -6.92
CA LYS A 15 12.79 6.49 -7.22
C LYS A 15 12.23 7.08 -5.94
N VAL A 16 12.22 8.39 -5.84
CA VAL A 16 11.56 9.06 -4.73
C VAL A 16 10.06 9.09 -5.00
N GLY A 17 9.28 8.70 -4.01
CA GLY A 17 7.83 8.70 -4.07
C GLY A 17 7.22 9.32 -2.83
N ILE A 18 5.97 9.73 -2.96
CA ILE A 18 5.17 10.26 -1.88
C ILE A 18 3.84 9.53 -1.85
N VAL A 19 3.39 9.16 -0.65
CA VAL A 19 2.04 8.59 -0.46
C VAL A 19 1.05 9.74 -0.53
N VAL A 20 0.31 9.81 -1.63
CA VAL A 20 -0.64 10.90 -1.85
C VAL A 20 -2.03 10.57 -1.31
N ARG A 21 -2.32 9.28 -1.16
CA ARG A 21 -3.63 8.84 -0.67
C ARG A 21 -3.53 7.46 -0.05
N ILE A 22 -4.27 7.28 1.03
CA ILE A 22 -4.51 5.96 1.65
C ILE A 22 -6.01 5.71 1.58
N TYR A 23 -6.39 4.54 1.08
CA TYR A 23 -7.79 4.21 0.94
C TYR A 23 -8.02 2.75 1.28
N LYS A 24 -9.27 2.42 1.59
CA LYS A 24 -9.67 1.04 1.89
C LYS A 24 -10.50 0.48 0.76
N ILE A 25 -10.15 -0.73 0.35
CA ILE A 25 -10.92 -1.48 -0.64
C ILE A 25 -11.60 -2.63 0.09
N GLY A 26 -12.93 -2.72 -0.05
CA GLY A 26 -13.69 -3.85 0.46
C GLY A 26 -13.79 -4.95 -0.56
N ALA A 27 -13.54 -6.17 -0.14
CA ALA A 27 -13.75 -7.36 -0.95
C ALA A 27 -14.64 -8.33 -0.17
N THR A 28 -15.61 -8.93 -0.86
CA THR A 28 -16.46 -9.94 -0.25
C THR A 28 -15.91 -11.32 -0.52
N SER A 29 -15.94 -12.16 0.50
CA SER A 29 -15.64 -13.58 0.36
C SER A 29 -16.75 -14.40 1.00
N GLU A 30 -16.96 -15.60 0.49
CA GLU A 30 -17.94 -16.53 1.01
C GLU A 30 -17.22 -17.64 1.76
N ASN A 31 -17.63 -17.92 3.00
CA ASN A 31 -17.05 -19.00 3.77
C ASN A 31 -17.79 -20.33 3.48
N GLU A 32 -17.31 -21.42 4.09
CA GLU A 32 -17.86 -22.76 3.88
C GLU A 32 -19.35 -22.89 4.24
N SER A 33 -19.85 -22.06 5.13
CA SER A 33 -21.26 -22.06 5.53
C SER A 33 -22.12 -21.16 4.65
N GLY A 34 -21.56 -20.56 3.61
CA GLY A 34 -22.29 -19.67 2.72
C GLY A 34 -22.48 -18.26 3.25
N THR A 35 -21.83 -17.91 4.36
CA THR A 35 -21.90 -16.56 4.92
C THR A 35 -20.91 -15.66 4.22
N GLN A 36 -21.39 -14.53 3.72
CA GLN A 36 -20.51 -13.54 3.10
C GLN A 36 -19.79 -12.71 4.16
N GLN A 37 -18.51 -12.53 3.97
CA GLN A 37 -17.68 -11.67 4.82
C GLN A 37 -17.08 -10.56 3.98
N ILE A 38 -16.99 -9.38 4.58
CA ILE A 38 -16.32 -8.23 3.94
C ILE A 38 -14.96 -8.06 4.57
N HIS A 39 -13.94 -8.12 3.73
CA HIS A 39 -12.56 -7.85 4.12
C HIS A 39 -12.16 -6.48 3.60
N TRP A 40 -11.61 -5.67 4.48
CA TRP A 40 -11.14 -4.33 4.14
C TRP A 40 -9.62 -4.32 4.10
N ASP A 41 -9.07 -4.03 2.93
CA ASP A 41 -7.63 -3.87 2.76
C ASP A 41 -7.28 -2.41 2.55
N GLU A 42 -6.24 -1.96 3.23
CA GLU A 42 -5.67 -0.65 2.95
C GLU A 42 -4.79 -0.72 1.72
N SER A 43 -4.88 0.30 0.90
CA SER A 43 -4.03 0.47 -0.28
C SER A 43 -3.47 1.88 -0.31
N TYR A 44 -2.28 2.00 -0.86
CA TYR A 44 -1.57 3.26 -0.96
C TYR A 44 -1.47 3.68 -2.41
N HIS A 45 -1.81 4.93 -2.67
CA HIS A 45 -1.55 5.57 -3.96
C HIS A 45 -0.25 6.36 -3.82
N ILE A 46 0.76 5.99 -4.58
CA ILE A 46 2.10 6.58 -4.52
C ILE A 46 2.37 7.30 -5.83
N TYR A 47 2.82 8.53 -5.72
CA TYR A 47 3.24 9.32 -6.86
C TYR A 47 4.77 9.43 -6.83
N TYR A 48 5.43 9.11 -7.94
CA TYR A 48 6.88 9.12 -8.04
C TYR A 48 7.39 10.38 -8.73
N SER A 49 8.65 10.72 -8.45
CA SER A 49 9.30 11.91 -9.00
C SER A 49 9.44 11.90 -10.52
N ASP A 50 9.35 10.73 -11.15
CA ASP A 50 9.38 10.62 -12.61
C ASP A 50 8.00 10.80 -13.27
N GLY A 51 6.97 11.12 -12.48
CA GLY A 51 5.61 11.33 -12.96
C GLY A 51 4.75 10.08 -13.01
N THR A 52 5.31 8.92 -12.62
CA THR A 52 4.55 7.67 -12.59
C THR A 52 3.79 7.52 -11.27
N HIS A 53 2.79 6.64 -11.27
CA HIS A 53 1.96 6.32 -10.12
C HIS A 53 2.01 4.83 -9.85
N ALA A 54 1.81 4.45 -8.59
CA ALA A 54 1.61 3.05 -8.22
C ALA A 54 0.47 2.95 -7.21
N TYR A 55 -0.25 1.83 -7.26
CA TYR A 55 -1.28 1.48 -6.31
C TYR A 55 -0.86 0.17 -5.68
N ILE A 56 -0.53 0.19 -4.40
CA ILE A 56 0.03 -0.96 -3.70
C ILE A 56 -0.79 -1.20 -2.45
N ASN A 57 -1.28 -2.44 -2.26
CA ASN A 57 -1.97 -2.77 -1.02
C ASN A 57 -0.98 -2.85 0.15
N LYS A 58 -1.51 -2.71 1.36
CA LYS A 58 -0.67 -2.68 2.57
C LYS A 58 0.19 -3.92 2.72
N SER A 59 -0.38 -5.10 2.43
CA SER A 59 0.35 -6.37 2.58
C SER A 59 1.55 -6.44 1.65
N ALA A 60 1.38 -6.08 0.38
CA ALA A 60 2.47 -6.04 -0.58
C ALA A 60 3.48 -4.95 -0.22
N PHE A 61 3.01 -3.80 0.21
CA PHE A 61 3.87 -2.69 0.64
C PHE A 61 4.75 -3.11 1.81
N ASP A 62 4.19 -3.76 2.83
CA ASP A 62 4.93 -4.21 3.99
C ASP A 62 6.03 -5.21 3.59
N ILE A 63 5.74 -6.11 2.66
CA ILE A 63 6.74 -7.06 2.13
C ILE A 63 7.89 -6.31 1.45
N LEU A 64 7.58 -5.31 0.63
CA LEU A 64 8.60 -4.52 -0.07
C LEU A 64 9.47 -3.71 0.90
N VAL A 65 8.91 -3.26 2.00
CA VAL A 65 9.68 -2.59 3.06
C VAL A 65 10.61 -3.59 3.75
N ILE A 66 10.11 -4.79 4.05
CA ILE A 66 10.91 -5.83 4.71
C ILE A 66 12.07 -6.27 3.81
N THR A 67 11.83 -6.45 2.53
CA THR A 67 12.87 -6.86 1.57
C THR A 67 13.86 -5.74 1.26
N GLY A 68 13.54 -4.49 1.59
CA GLY A 68 14.38 -3.34 1.31
C GLY A 68 14.14 -2.70 -0.05
N ASP A 69 13.18 -3.19 -0.83
CA ASP A 69 12.83 -2.59 -2.12
C ASP A 69 12.20 -1.20 -1.95
N ILE A 70 11.49 -1.00 -0.85
CA ILE A 70 10.96 0.31 -0.47
C ILE A 70 11.60 0.72 0.86
N LYS A 71 12.13 1.93 0.91
CA LYS A 71 12.63 2.55 2.14
C LYS A 71 11.77 3.75 2.48
N ILE A 72 11.28 3.78 3.71
CA ILE A 72 10.54 4.92 4.23
C ILE A 72 11.55 5.92 4.77
N LEU A 73 11.42 7.16 4.32
CA LEU A 73 12.33 8.24 4.71
C LEU A 73 11.92 8.91 6.02
#